data_02290a8ec9bd162623df34694eae7624
#
_entry.id   02290a8ec9bd162623df34694eae7624
#
_cell.length_a   1.000
_cell.length_b   1.000
_cell.length_c   1.000
_cell.angle_alpha   90.00
_cell.angle_beta   90.00
_cell.angle_gamma   90.00
#
_symmetry.space_group_name_H-M   'P 1'
#
loop_
_entity.id
_entity.type
_entity.pdbx_description
1 polymer ?
#
loop_
_entity_poly.entity_id
_entity_poly.type
_entity_poly.pdbx_seq_one_letter_code
_entity_poly.pdbx_strand_id
1 'polypeptide(L)'
;MITQAQVFGFHLAGLDFRDHSSKLGSAPEEIAAELQTMRHLQSEHGGAAADRFILSMTRSADDLLTLMKAAKKARLDRVDIVPLFETIEDLENAPRILGELWEDTDYRLHLGRRGGIQEVMLGYSDSNKDGGYLAANWALYQAQKTMAALADRSGVQLRFFHGKGGSIDRGGGASYRALRAQPDAAHNCHIRITEPGEVISLKYANPAIARRNQEQLTSAVIAANCLPGPGLRPGDLPRWESAMQVLARSSSDAYRQLVFGTPGFADYFWEATPIDLIEHLRIGSRPARRQPTRDIRQLRAIPWVLSWTQSRHLLSAWYGIGQGLDGFVRTDPEGLGLLREMYQRWPFFTALIDNAAMSLAKSDLGIARRYAAMVRSDAVRERVFGLIEDGHKTSVHRVLAVCQRTRLLSNQPVLEESIRLRNPYLDPLHLLQVKFLERWRDTPESQRTSHDRPRSLQTWRKRLGYTSRSRRNYRINPTGRMAHSFLVVSRASSDNFVRRPHEQTTT
;
A
#
# COMPACT_ATOMS: atom_id res chain seq x y z
N MET A 1 5.87 33.34 -4.18
CA MET A 1 6.27 33.43 -2.76
C MET A 1 5.08 33.36 -1.81
N ILE A 2 4.06 34.22 -1.89
CA ILE A 2 2.90 34.20 -0.97
C ILE A 2 2.23 32.82 -0.92
N THR A 3 1.87 32.25 -2.08
CA THR A 3 1.26 30.91 -2.16
C THR A 3 2.15 29.81 -1.58
N GLN A 4 3.48 29.90 -1.78
CA GLN A 4 4.42 28.95 -1.18
C GLN A 4 4.45 29.08 0.35
N ALA A 5 4.45 30.31 0.87
CA ALA A 5 4.40 30.53 2.31
C ALA A 5 3.06 30.07 2.92
N GLN A 6 1.95 30.21 2.19
CA GLN A 6 0.64 29.72 2.63
C GLN A 6 0.57 28.17 2.64
N VAL A 7 1.18 27.50 1.65
CA VAL A 7 1.15 26.03 1.51
C VAL A 7 2.17 25.36 2.41
N PHE A 8 3.40 25.88 2.47
CA PHE A 8 4.52 25.23 3.15
C PHE A 8 4.89 25.89 4.50
N GLY A 9 4.36 27.05 4.81
CA GLY A 9 4.78 27.83 5.97
C GLY A 9 6.28 28.16 5.91
N PHE A 10 6.85 28.56 7.02
CA PHE A 10 8.30 28.75 7.17
C PHE A 10 9.03 27.47 7.63
N HIS A 11 8.28 26.40 7.93
CA HIS A 11 8.80 25.10 8.35
C HIS A 11 8.91 24.07 7.20
N LEU A 12 8.64 24.49 5.96
CA LEU A 12 8.70 23.71 4.72
C LEU A 12 7.67 22.59 4.62
N ALA A 13 7.48 21.77 5.66
CA ALA A 13 6.49 20.70 5.73
C ALA A 13 6.13 20.38 7.18
N GLY A 14 4.85 20.19 7.47
CA GLY A 14 4.40 19.69 8.77
C GLY A 14 4.86 18.26 8.98
N LEU A 15 5.32 17.94 10.18
CA LEU A 15 5.73 16.60 10.60
C LEU A 15 4.55 15.87 11.26
N ASP A 16 4.34 14.62 10.89
CA ASP A 16 3.45 13.71 11.60
C ASP A 16 4.28 12.84 12.55
N PHE A 17 3.92 12.85 13.83
CA PHE A 17 4.43 11.88 14.80
C PHE A 17 3.59 10.60 14.72
N ARG A 18 4.21 9.45 14.89
CA ARG A 18 3.51 8.17 14.82
C ARG A 18 4.15 7.13 15.72
N ASP A 19 3.34 6.57 16.61
CA ASP A 19 3.77 5.44 17.42
C ASP A 19 2.68 4.37 17.57
N HIS A 20 3.00 3.28 18.24
CA HIS A 20 2.15 2.11 18.41
C HIS A 20 1.35 2.22 19.70
N SER A 21 0.05 1.86 19.69
CA SER A 21 -0.84 1.94 20.86
C SER A 21 -0.31 1.18 22.08
N SER A 22 0.39 0.05 21.88
CA SER A 22 0.98 -0.69 22.97
C SER A 22 1.97 0.10 23.83
N LYS A 23 2.61 1.15 23.28
CA LYS A 23 3.54 1.98 24.02
C LYS A 23 2.86 2.87 25.05
N LEU A 24 1.56 3.12 24.93
CA LEU A 24 0.80 3.82 25.95
C LEU A 24 0.89 3.13 27.31
N GLY A 25 0.98 1.80 27.32
CA GLY A 25 1.16 1.02 28.55
C GLY A 25 2.60 0.56 28.81
N SER A 26 3.35 0.16 27.74
CA SER A 26 4.68 -0.45 27.89
C SER A 26 5.85 0.52 27.95
N ALA A 27 5.70 1.74 27.40
CA ALA A 27 6.74 2.77 27.35
C ALA A 27 6.12 4.19 27.33
N PRO A 28 5.31 4.55 28.33
CA PRO A 28 4.62 5.85 28.35
C PRO A 28 5.58 7.05 28.38
N GLU A 29 6.80 6.86 28.87
CA GLU A 29 7.85 7.86 28.86
C GLU A 29 8.34 8.20 27.45
N GLU A 30 8.36 7.24 26.51
CA GLU A 30 8.70 7.50 25.11
C GLU A 30 7.61 8.37 24.45
N ILE A 31 6.34 8.05 24.67
CA ILE A 31 5.21 8.87 24.20
C ILE A 31 5.28 10.28 24.79
N ALA A 32 5.58 10.41 26.09
CA ALA A 32 5.72 11.71 26.71
C ALA A 32 6.88 12.53 26.11
N ALA A 33 8.01 11.91 25.80
CA ALA A 33 9.16 12.55 25.16
C ALA A 33 8.83 13.02 23.73
N GLU A 34 8.07 12.22 22.96
CA GLU A 34 7.61 12.59 21.62
C GLU A 34 6.66 13.81 21.69
N LEU A 35 5.69 13.81 22.61
CA LEU A 35 4.77 14.92 22.80
C LEU A 35 5.50 16.21 23.26
N GLN A 36 6.52 16.10 24.09
CA GLN A 36 7.38 17.25 24.47
C GLN A 36 8.17 17.75 23.26
N THR A 37 8.68 16.86 22.41
CA THR A 37 9.37 17.21 21.16
C THR A 37 8.43 17.95 20.21
N MET A 38 7.19 17.47 20.05
CA MET A 38 6.17 18.17 19.25
C MET A 38 5.92 19.59 19.79
N ARG A 39 5.77 19.74 21.11
CA ARG A 39 5.58 21.05 21.74
C ARG A 39 6.76 21.96 21.47
N HIS A 40 7.99 21.48 21.59
CA HIS A 40 9.19 22.25 21.28
C HIS A 40 9.20 22.71 19.82
N LEU A 41 8.94 21.80 18.87
CA LEU A 41 8.86 22.15 17.44
C LEU A 41 7.77 23.18 17.14
N GLN A 42 6.63 23.10 17.82
CA GLN A 42 5.57 24.11 17.68
C GLN A 42 5.99 25.50 18.23
N SER A 43 6.75 25.54 19.33
CA SER A 43 7.24 26.79 19.89
C SER A 43 8.29 27.46 19.00
N GLU A 44 9.16 26.70 18.36
CA GLU A 44 10.25 27.19 17.51
C GLU A 44 9.79 27.54 16.09
N HIS A 45 8.87 26.72 15.51
CA HIS A 45 8.56 26.75 14.08
C HIS A 45 7.07 27.03 13.78
N GLY A 46 6.27 27.29 14.83
CA GLY A 46 4.84 27.53 14.70
C GLY A 46 3.99 26.25 14.80
N GLY A 47 2.74 26.41 15.23
CA GLY A 47 1.86 25.32 15.61
C GLY A 47 1.55 24.30 14.51
N ALA A 48 1.73 24.63 13.24
CA ALA A 48 1.52 23.72 12.12
C ALA A 48 2.75 22.86 11.79
N ALA A 49 3.90 23.10 12.41
CA ALA A 49 5.13 22.36 12.14
C ALA A 49 5.06 20.90 12.58
N ALA A 50 4.31 20.59 13.65
CA ALA A 50 4.13 19.23 14.17
C ALA A 50 2.82 19.18 14.98
N ASP A 51 1.68 19.06 14.32
CA ASP A 51 0.37 19.15 14.97
C ASP A 51 -0.46 17.85 14.86
N ARG A 52 0.13 16.74 14.43
CA ARG A 52 -0.56 15.44 14.32
C ARG A 52 0.20 14.34 14.99
N PHE A 53 -0.52 13.54 15.78
CA PHE A 53 -0.02 12.30 16.34
C PHE A 53 -0.87 11.13 15.86
N ILE A 54 -0.26 10.24 15.09
CA ILE A 54 -0.90 9.06 14.54
C ILE A 54 -0.68 7.88 15.50
N LEU A 55 -1.75 7.32 16.01
CA LEU A 55 -1.69 6.15 16.87
C LEU A 55 -1.95 4.89 16.05
N SER A 56 -0.91 4.12 15.75
CA SER A 56 -1.03 2.89 14.98
C SER A 56 -1.56 1.73 15.84
N MET A 57 -2.30 0.80 15.21
CA MET A 57 -2.97 -0.31 15.89
C MET A 57 -3.94 0.19 16.98
N THR A 58 -4.72 1.18 16.67
CA THR A 58 -5.81 1.67 17.54
C THR A 58 -6.89 0.59 17.63
N ARG A 59 -7.24 0.14 18.84
CA ARG A 59 -8.20 -0.93 19.09
C ARG A 59 -9.36 -0.52 19.99
N SER A 60 -9.26 0.61 20.68
CA SER A 60 -10.28 1.13 21.58
C SER A 60 -10.32 2.64 21.59
N ALA A 61 -11.43 3.22 22.03
CA ALA A 61 -11.51 4.65 22.32
C ALA A 61 -10.55 5.05 23.46
N ASP A 62 -10.33 4.16 24.43
CA ASP A 62 -9.43 4.42 25.56
C ASP A 62 -7.98 4.62 25.13
N ASP A 63 -7.51 3.94 24.07
CA ASP A 63 -6.18 4.21 23.49
C ASP A 63 -6.03 5.69 23.12
N LEU A 64 -7.03 6.26 22.47
CA LEU A 64 -7.03 7.66 22.00
C LEU A 64 -7.23 8.65 23.16
N LEU A 65 -8.09 8.32 24.11
CA LEU A 65 -8.29 9.10 25.33
C LEU A 65 -7.04 9.14 26.21
N THR A 66 -6.33 8.03 26.30
CA THR A 66 -5.04 7.95 27.02
C THR A 66 -3.97 8.81 26.35
N LEU A 67 -3.87 8.79 25.02
CA LEU A 67 -2.98 9.69 24.27
C LEU A 67 -3.37 11.16 24.49
N MET A 68 -4.66 11.49 24.46
CA MET A 68 -5.15 12.85 24.75
C MET A 68 -4.74 13.31 26.15
N LYS A 69 -4.93 12.45 27.17
CA LYS A 69 -4.50 12.76 28.55
C LYS A 69 -2.99 12.99 28.64
N ALA A 70 -2.19 12.18 27.93
CA ALA A 70 -0.74 12.37 27.86
C ALA A 70 -0.37 13.71 27.19
N ALA A 71 -1.04 14.10 26.11
CA ALA A 71 -0.85 15.39 25.44
C ALA A 71 -1.20 16.56 26.36
N LYS A 72 -2.33 16.51 27.08
CA LYS A 72 -2.70 17.51 28.11
C LYS A 72 -1.60 17.63 29.18
N LYS A 73 -1.07 16.49 29.68
CA LYS A 73 0.02 16.49 30.67
C LYS A 73 1.31 17.12 30.12
N ALA A 74 1.61 16.91 28.84
CA ALA A 74 2.74 17.55 28.15
C ALA A 74 2.50 19.03 27.81
N ARG A 75 1.32 19.58 28.14
CA ARG A 75 0.88 20.97 27.79
C ARG A 75 0.92 21.19 26.27
N LEU A 76 0.54 20.16 25.49
CA LEU A 76 0.44 20.21 24.04
C LEU A 76 -1.05 20.33 23.66
N ASP A 77 -1.53 21.56 23.56
CA ASP A 77 -2.96 21.85 23.30
C ASP A 77 -3.30 21.72 21.80
N ARG A 78 -2.30 21.93 20.94
CA ARG A 78 -2.48 21.88 19.50
C ARG A 78 -1.98 20.54 18.92
N VAL A 79 -2.78 19.51 19.07
CA VAL A 79 -2.50 18.19 18.49
C VAL A 79 -3.79 17.56 17.95
N ASP A 80 -3.76 17.08 16.71
CA ASP A 80 -4.78 16.22 16.14
C ASP A 80 -4.42 14.78 16.50
N ILE A 81 -5.31 14.08 17.16
CA ILE A 81 -5.16 12.66 17.50
C ILE A 81 -5.76 11.84 16.36
N VAL A 82 -4.91 11.13 15.67
CA VAL A 82 -5.26 10.41 14.43
C VAL A 82 -5.21 8.90 14.67
N PRO A 83 -6.35 8.22 14.85
CA PRO A 83 -6.38 6.76 14.89
C PRO A 83 -5.95 6.19 13.54
N LEU A 84 -5.19 5.09 13.58
CA LEU A 84 -4.85 4.32 12.39
C LEU A 84 -5.38 2.89 12.55
N PHE A 85 -6.29 2.52 11.68
CA PHE A 85 -6.88 1.18 11.58
C PHE A 85 -6.16 0.40 10.48
N GLU A 86 -5.51 -0.71 10.86
CA GLU A 86 -4.55 -1.41 9.99
C GLU A 86 -5.02 -2.80 9.55
N THR A 87 -5.71 -3.57 10.40
CA THR A 87 -6.23 -4.90 10.08
C THR A 87 -7.68 -4.83 9.58
N ILE A 88 -8.20 -5.92 9.01
CA ILE A 88 -9.63 -6.00 8.64
C ILE A 88 -10.50 -5.84 9.88
N GLU A 89 -10.14 -6.49 10.98
CA GLU A 89 -10.86 -6.39 12.26
C GLU A 89 -10.84 -4.95 12.82
N ASP A 90 -9.69 -4.24 12.74
CA ASP A 90 -9.61 -2.84 13.14
C ASP A 90 -10.56 -1.96 12.30
N LEU A 91 -10.62 -2.19 10.98
CA LEU A 91 -11.49 -1.46 10.06
C LEU A 91 -12.99 -1.72 10.34
N GLU A 92 -13.34 -2.95 10.66
CA GLU A 92 -14.73 -3.32 11.02
C GLU A 92 -15.15 -2.70 12.35
N ASN A 93 -14.23 -2.60 13.31
CA ASN A 93 -14.48 -2.00 14.63
C ASN A 93 -14.36 -0.45 14.64
N ALA A 94 -13.78 0.17 13.62
CA ALA A 94 -13.53 1.61 13.58
C ALA A 94 -14.76 2.49 13.84
N PRO A 95 -15.96 2.20 13.29
CA PRO A 95 -17.15 3.00 13.58
C PRO A 95 -17.54 2.97 15.05
N ARG A 96 -17.47 1.80 15.72
CA ARG A 96 -17.77 1.66 17.15
C ARG A 96 -16.78 2.47 17.99
N ILE A 97 -15.50 2.32 17.71
CA ILE A 97 -14.42 3.03 18.42
C ILE A 97 -14.59 4.55 18.31
N LEU A 98 -14.89 5.05 17.11
CA LEU A 98 -15.12 6.48 16.89
C LEU A 98 -16.41 6.97 17.54
N GLY A 99 -17.47 6.15 17.56
CA GLY A 99 -18.71 6.46 18.25
C GLY A 99 -18.48 6.67 19.75
N GLU A 100 -17.85 5.68 20.39
CA GLU A 100 -17.48 5.77 21.82
C GLU A 100 -16.57 6.99 22.10
N LEU A 101 -15.61 7.26 21.22
CA LEU A 101 -14.71 8.40 21.34
C LEU A 101 -15.44 9.74 21.25
N TRP A 102 -16.40 9.87 20.34
CA TRP A 102 -17.15 11.12 20.13
C TRP A 102 -18.29 11.31 21.16
N GLU A 103 -18.62 10.33 21.97
CA GLU A 103 -19.50 10.46 23.13
C GLU A 103 -18.76 11.01 24.34
N ASP A 104 -17.42 10.88 24.42
CA ASP A 104 -16.62 11.45 25.50
C ASP A 104 -16.61 13.00 25.44
N THR A 105 -17.05 13.62 26.50
CA THR A 105 -17.20 15.08 26.59
C THR A 105 -15.87 15.82 26.46
N ASP A 106 -14.82 15.31 27.08
CA ASP A 106 -13.48 15.91 27.04
C ASP A 106 -12.88 15.85 25.63
N TYR A 107 -13.12 14.73 24.95
CA TYR A 107 -12.67 14.57 23.57
C TYR A 107 -13.46 15.47 22.62
N ARG A 108 -14.76 15.59 22.79
CA ARG A 108 -15.59 16.55 22.02
C ARG A 108 -15.12 17.99 22.17
N LEU A 109 -14.78 18.41 23.38
CA LEU A 109 -14.20 19.74 23.63
C LEU A 109 -12.84 19.90 22.96
N HIS A 110 -12.00 18.86 23.02
CA HIS A 110 -10.71 18.85 22.31
C HIS A 110 -10.90 18.99 20.80
N LEU A 111 -11.78 18.17 20.22
CA LEU A 111 -12.10 18.19 18.80
C LEU A 111 -12.63 19.56 18.34
N GLY A 112 -13.53 20.18 19.13
CA GLY A 112 -14.06 21.52 18.88
C GLY A 112 -12.95 22.58 18.80
N ARG A 113 -11.97 22.54 19.71
CA ARG A 113 -10.78 23.43 19.68
C ARG A 113 -9.90 23.23 18.47
N ARG A 114 -9.98 22.03 17.84
CA ARG A 114 -9.26 21.66 16.62
C ARG A 114 -10.08 21.87 15.34
N GLY A 115 -11.17 22.62 15.41
CA GLY A 115 -12.02 22.96 14.27
C GLY A 115 -13.09 21.90 13.92
N GLY A 116 -13.35 20.96 14.81
CA GLY A 116 -14.37 19.94 14.63
C GLY A 116 -14.04 18.85 13.59
N ILE A 117 -12.75 18.75 13.20
CA ILE A 117 -12.30 17.80 12.18
C ILE A 117 -11.61 16.59 12.83
N GLN A 118 -12.18 15.41 12.65
CA GLN A 118 -11.52 14.15 12.98
C GLN A 118 -10.80 13.60 11.75
N GLU A 119 -9.48 13.48 11.84
CA GLU A 119 -8.70 12.74 10.84
C GLU A 119 -8.58 11.27 11.24
N VAL A 120 -8.74 10.36 10.28
CA VAL A 120 -8.63 8.90 10.47
C VAL A 120 -7.71 8.33 9.40
N MET A 121 -6.64 7.67 9.81
CA MET A 121 -5.73 7.03 8.88
C MET A 121 -6.16 5.59 8.59
N LEU A 122 -6.11 5.20 7.31
CA LEU A 122 -6.48 3.89 6.81
C LEU A 122 -5.24 3.12 6.36
N GLY A 123 -5.06 1.91 6.89
CA GLY A 123 -3.96 1.01 6.58
C GLY A 123 -4.29 0.06 5.43
N TYR A 124 -3.61 0.21 4.31
CA TYR A 124 -3.83 -0.60 3.10
C TYR A 124 -2.99 -1.86 3.06
N SER A 125 -1.73 -1.77 3.48
CA SER A 125 -0.78 -2.88 3.34
C SER A 125 -0.98 -3.96 4.39
N ASP A 126 -1.30 -3.58 5.62
CA ASP A 126 -1.48 -4.51 6.73
C ASP A 126 -2.81 -5.25 6.61
N SER A 127 -3.90 -4.57 6.21
CA SER A 127 -5.19 -5.21 5.90
C SER A 127 -5.08 -6.19 4.73
N ASN A 128 -4.32 -5.84 3.69
CA ASN A 128 -4.06 -6.74 2.57
C ASN A 128 -3.27 -7.99 3.00
N LYS A 129 -2.24 -7.83 3.84
CA LYS A 129 -1.49 -8.98 4.39
C LYS A 129 -2.36 -9.87 5.28
N ASP A 130 -3.34 -9.30 5.98
CA ASP A 130 -4.24 -10.02 6.89
C ASP A 130 -5.24 -10.90 6.14
N GLY A 131 -5.95 -10.35 5.15
CA GLY A 131 -7.09 -11.03 4.50
C GLY A 131 -7.02 -11.13 2.98
N GLY A 132 -5.91 -10.69 2.35
CA GLY A 132 -5.77 -10.69 0.90
C GLY A 132 -6.40 -9.46 0.23
N TYR A 133 -6.12 -9.32 -1.06
CA TYR A 133 -6.40 -8.11 -1.82
C TYR A 133 -7.89 -7.72 -1.88
N LEU A 134 -8.76 -8.67 -2.23
CA LEU A 134 -10.19 -8.37 -2.41
C LEU A 134 -10.85 -8.01 -1.08
N ALA A 135 -10.65 -8.81 -0.05
CA ALA A 135 -11.24 -8.60 1.26
C ALA A 135 -10.76 -7.29 1.92
N ALA A 136 -9.46 -6.97 1.82
CA ALA A 136 -8.91 -5.72 2.35
C ALA A 136 -9.52 -4.49 1.67
N ASN A 137 -9.67 -4.50 0.33
CA ASN A 137 -10.30 -3.38 -0.37
C ASN A 137 -11.78 -3.24 -0.01
N TRP A 138 -12.48 -4.35 0.18
CA TRP A 138 -13.87 -4.33 0.64
C TRP A 138 -14.01 -3.79 2.06
N ALA A 139 -13.17 -4.24 2.99
CA ALA A 139 -13.17 -3.73 4.36
C ALA A 139 -12.88 -2.22 4.40
N LEU A 140 -11.92 -1.74 3.60
CA LEU A 140 -11.63 -0.31 3.46
C LEU A 140 -12.82 0.47 2.90
N TYR A 141 -13.54 -0.07 1.92
CA TYR A 141 -14.73 0.57 1.35
C TYR A 141 -15.85 0.68 2.40
N GLN A 142 -16.15 -0.41 3.08
CA GLN A 142 -17.20 -0.45 4.12
C GLN A 142 -16.85 0.44 5.32
N ALA A 143 -15.61 0.42 5.78
CA ALA A 143 -15.15 1.26 6.88
C ALA A 143 -15.31 2.76 6.54
N GLN A 144 -14.92 3.19 5.34
CA GLN A 144 -15.13 4.57 4.90
C GLN A 144 -16.61 4.96 4.87
N LYS A 145 -17.44 4.09 4.29
CA LYS A 145 -18.91 4.31 4.20
C LYS A 145 -19.55 4.45 5.58
N THR A 146 -19.26 3.52 6.49
CA THR A 146 -19.88 3.47 7.81
C THR A 146 -19.38 4.59 8.73
N MET A 147 -18.08 4.89 8.71
CA MET A 147 -17.50 6.00 9.47
C MET A 147 -18.03 7.36 8.98
N ALA A 148 -18.19 7.56 7.68
CA ALA A 148 -18.74 8.80 7.13
C ALA A 148 -20.20 8.99 7.58
N ALA A 149 -21.03 7.96 7.48
CA ALA A 149 -22.41 8.01 7.94
C ALA A 149 -22.53 8.23 9.46
N LEU A 150 -21.59 7.72 10.25
CA LEU A 150 -21.51 7.99 11.69
C LEU A 150 -21.13 9.44 11.96
N ALA A 151 -20.12 9.97 11.24
CA ALA A 151 -19.64 11.34 11.38
C ALA A 151 -20.75 12.36 11.10
N ASP A 152 -21.51 12.16 10.03
CA ASP A 152 -22.66 12.99 9.69
C ASP A 152 -23.69 13.04 10.82
N ARG A 153 -24.05 11.87 11.38
CA ARG A 153 -25.01 11.80 12.53
C ARG A 153 -24.46 12.44 13.81
N SER A 154 -23.14 12.40 14.00
CA SER A 154 -22.48 12.95 15.19
C SER A 154 -22.10 14.42 15.03
N GLY A 155 -22.35 15.05 13.89
CA GLY A 155 -21.96 16.43 13.59
C GLY A 155 -20.45 16.64 13.63
N VAL A 156 -19.66 15.64 13.23
CA VAL A 156 -18.20 15.67 13.15
C VAL A 156 -17.77 15.71 11.69
N GLN A 157 -16.85 16.60 11.35
CA GLN A 157 -16.23 16.58 10.03
C GLN A 157 -15.16 15.48 9.99
N LEU A 158 -15.33 14.49 9.11
CA LEU A 158 -14.40 13.38 8.98
C LEU A 158 -13.44 13.62 7.80
N ARG A 159 -12.14 13.39 8.01
CA ARG A 159 -11.15 13.41 6.96
C ARG A 159 -10.37 12.11 6.93
N PHE A 160 -10.34 11.44 5.77
CA PHE A 160 -9.55 10.23 5.60
C PHE A 160 -8.12 10.54 5.19
N PHE A 161 -7.18 9.89 5.88
CA PHE A 161 -5.78 9.88 5.56
C PHE A 161 -5.39 8.50 4.99
N HIS A 162 -5.15 8.45 3.69
CA HIS A 162 -4.87 7.20 3.00
C HIS A 162 -3.40 6.83 3.07
N GLY A 163 -3.08 5.80 3.84
CA GLY A 163 -1.74 5.19 3.93
C GLY A 163 -1.44 4.29 2.74
N LYS A 164 -1.32 4.90 1.54
CA LYS A 164 -1.10 4.14 0.30
C LYS A 164 0.38 3.85 0.05
N GLY A 165 0.64 2.68 -0.54
CA GLY A 165 1.94 2.36 -1.11
C GLY A 165 2.00 2.59 -2.62
N GLY A 166 3.16 2.26 -3.22
CA GLY A 166 3.34 2.39 -4.68
C GLY A 166 2.74 1.25 -5.49
N SER A 167 2.56 0.08 -4.93
CA SER A 167 1.98 -1.10 -5.58
C SER A 167 0.49 -1.26 -5.26
N ILE A 168 -0.22 -2.05 -6.07
CA ILE A 168 -1.68 -2.24 -5.94
C ILE A 168 -2.06 -2.85 -4.61
N ASP A 169 -1.36 -3.86 -4.16
CA ASP A 169 -1.54 -4.53 -2.88
C ASP A 169 -1.19 -3.66 -1.66
N ARG A 170 -0.71 -2.44 -1.91
CA ARG A 170 -0.50 -1.38 -0.92
C ARG A 170 -1.41 -0.16 -1.16
N GLY A 171 -2.50 -0.34 -1.92
CA GLY A 171 -3.44 0.72 -2.28
C GLY A 171 -2.96 1.64 -3.40
N GLY A 172 -1.88 1.29 -4.10
CA GLY A 172 -1.41 1.99 -5.29
C GLY A 172 -2.37 1.84 -6.46
N GLY A 173 -2.13 2.61 -7.51
CA GLY A 173 -2.94 2.62 -8.73
C GLY A 173 -3.16 4.05 -9.24
N ALA A 174 -3.98 4.19 -10.29
CA ALA A 174 -4.32 5.49 -10.84
C ALA A 174 -5.16 6.30 -9.85
N SER A 175 -4.64 7.42 -9.36
CA SER A 175 -5.27 8.24 -8.30
C SER A 175 -6.68 8.67 -8.69
N TYR A 176 -6.92 9.03 -9.95
CA TYR A 176 -8.25 9.41 -10.46
C TYR A 176 -9.30 8.30 -10.26
N ARG A 177 -8.96 7.06 -10.67
CA ARG A 177 -9.86 5.92 -10.53
C ARG A 177 -10.05 5.52 -9.06
N ALA A 178 -8.97 5.56 -8.28
CA ALA A 178 -9.01 5.20 -6.86
C ALA A 178 -9.90 6.14 -6.04
N LEU A 179 -9.93 7.44 -6.36
CA LEU A 179 -10.81 8.40 -5.68
C LEU A 179 -12.28 8.18 -6.05
N ARG A 180 -12.58 8.02 -7.33
CA ARG A 180 -13.94 7.76 -7.79
C ARG A 180 -14.47 6.38 -7.39
N ALA A 181 -13.60 5.49 -6.95
CA ALA A 181 -13.95 4.17 -6.44
C ALA A 181 -14.28 4.17 -4.92
N GLN A 182 -14.12 5.30 -4.24
CA GLN A 182 -14.52 5.44 -2.83
C GLN A 182 -16.06 5.51 -2.73
N PRO A 183 -16.63 5.17 -1.56
CA PRO A 183 -18.05 5.40 -1.32
C PRO A 183 -18.39 6.90 -1.38
N ASP A 184 -19.54 7.24 -1.96
CA ASP A 184 -19.97 8.65 -2.12
C ASP A 184 -19.98 9.41 -0.79
N ALA A 185 -20.39 8.76 0.29
CA ALA A 185 -20.38 9.34 1.64
C ALA A 185 -18.97 9.75 2.14
N ALA A 186 -17.90 9.20 1.56
CA ALA A 186 -16.52 9.56 1.90
C ALA A 186 -15.98 10.78 1.13
N HIS A 187 -16.74 11.29 0.15
CA HIS A 187 -16.35 12.44 -0.65
C HIS A 187 -16.68 13.74 0.13
N ASN A 188 -15.66 14.47 0.56
CA ASN A 188 -15.81 15.69 1.36
C ASN A 188 -14.85 16.81 0.92
N CYS A 189 -14.48 16.85 -0.35
CA CYS A 189 -13.54 17.81 -0.94
C CYS A 189 -12.12 17.79 -0.36
N HIS A 190 -11.84 16.95 0.61
CA HIS A 190 -10.54 16.81 1.24
C HIS A 190 -9.97 15.43 1.00
N ILE A 191 -8.70 15.38 0.62
CA ILE A 191 -7.96 14.13 0.55
C ILE A 191 -6.58 14.31 1.15
N ARG A 192 -6.17 13.37 1.98
CA ARG A 192 -4.80 13.26 2.45
C ARG A 192 -4.25 11.90 2.08
N ILE A 193 -3.10 11.88 1.41
CA ILE A 193 -2.44 10.66 0.97
C ILE A 193 -0.99 10.70 1.44
N THR A 194 -0.50 9.61 2.02
CA THR A 194 0.94 9.39 2.18
C THR A 194 1.39 8.25 1.30
N GLU A 195 2.55 8.43 0.69
CA GLU A 195 3.20 7.44 -0.17
C GLU A 195 4.66 7.28 0.29
N PRO A 196 5.30 6.13 0.01
CA PRO A 196 6.74 5.97 0.26
C PRO A 196 7.56 7.04 -0.46
N GLY A 197 8.68 7.44 0.15
CA GLY A 197 9.52 8.51 -0.39
C GLY A 197 10.03 8.26 -1.80
N GLU A 198 10.25 7.00 -2.19
CA GLU A 198 10.62 6.63 -3.55
C GLU A 198 9.50 6.92 -4.57
N VAL A 199 8.24 6.72 -4.17
CA VAL A 199 7.07 7.03 -5.03
C VAL A 199 6.90 8.53 -5.15
N ILE A 200 7.06 9.27 -4.05
CA ILE A 200 7.04 10.74 -4.05
C ILE A 200 8.12 11.29 -4.99
N SER A 201 9.35 10.76 -4.90
CA SER A 201 10.43 11.16 -5.79
C SER A 201 10.12 10.91 -7.26
N LEU A 202 9.51 9.76 -7.60
CA LEU A 202 9.11 9.45 -8.97
C LEU A 202 8.01 10.36 -9.49
N LYS A 203 7.04 10.71 -8.65
CA LYS A 203 5.89 11.52 -9.03
C LYS A 203 6.20 13.03 -9.09
N TYR A 204 7.14 13.52 -8.26
CA TYR A 204 7.31 14.94 -8.04
C TYR A 204 8.71 15.49 -8.28
N ALA A 205 9.72 14.67 -8.58
CA ALA A 205 11.07 15.16 -8.86
C ALA A 205 11.20 15.90 -10.21
N ASN A 206 10.34 15.57 -11.19
CA ASN A 206 10.30 16.26 -12.46
C ASN A 206 9.08 17.20 -12.49
N PRO A 207 9.25 18.51 -12.76
CA PRO A 207 8.14 19.49 -12.72
C PRO A 207 6.96 19.14 -13.64
N ALA A 208 7.20 18.64 -14.85
CA ALA A 208 6.12 18.28 -15.78
C ALA A 208 5.33 17.05 -15.28
N ILE A 209 6.03 16.05 -14.74
CA ILE A 209 5.40 14.87 -14.13
C ILE A 209 4.66 15.26 -12.85
N ALA A 210 5.25 16.12 -12.02
CA ALA A 210 4.63 16.64 -10.80
C ALA A 210 3.32 17.36 -11.11
N ARG A 211 3.33 18.30 -12.07
CA ARG A 211 2.15 19.01 -12.53
C ARG A 211 1.05 18.05 -12.99
N ARG A 212 1.39 17.09 -13.86
CA ARG A 212 0.42 16.07 -14.30
C ARG A 212 -0.20 15.28 -13.15
N ASN A 213 0.60 14.85 -12.16
CA ASN A 213 0.09 14.13 -11.01
C ASN A 213 -0.84 14.99 -10.14
N GLN A 214 -0.50 16.27 -9.94
CA GLN A 214 -1.34 17.22 -9.21
C GLN A 214 -2.65 17.51 -9.95
N GLU A 215 -2.60 17.76 -11.27
CA GLU A 215 -3.77 17.98 -12.10
C GLU A 215 -4.71 16.76 -12.08
N GLN A 216 -4.17 15.55 -12.18
CA GLN A 216 -4.95 14.32 -12.10
C GLN A 216 -5.61 14.13 -10.73
N LEU A 217 -4.89 14.43 -9.65
CA LEU A 217 -5.42 14.32 -8.29
C LEU A 217 -6.52 15.36 -8.04
N THR A 218 -6.27 16.61 -8.42
CA THR A 218 -7.25 17.71 -8.29
C THR A 218 -8.50 17.44 -9.12
N SER A 219 -8.32 17.02 -10.37
CA SER A 219 -9.44 16.63 -11.25
C SER A 219 -10.26 15.48 -10.65
N ALA A 220 -9.60 14.52 -10.02
CA ALA A 220 -10.29 13.41 -9.37
C ALA A 220 -11.13 13.86 -8.17
N VAL A 221 -10.60 14.76 -7.33
CA VAL A 221 -11.35 15.34 -6.21
C VAL A 221 -12.55 16.14 -6.69
N ILE A 222 -12.36 17.00 -7.69
CA ILE A 222 -13.47 17.77 -8.29
C ILE A 222 -14.53 16.83 -8.88
N ALA A 223 -14.09 15.83 -9.66
CA ALA A 223 -15.02 14.89 -10.28
C ALA A 223 -15.79 14.05 -9.26
N ALA A 224 -15.16 13.65 -8.17
CA ALA A 224 -15.81 12.87 -7.11
C ALA A 224 -16.86 13.67 -6.33
N ASN A 225 -16.64 15.00 -6.17
CA ASN A 225 -17.53 15.84 -5.35
C ASN A 225 -18.54 16.65 -6.15
N CYS A 226 -18.24 16.98 -7.41
CA CYS A 226 -19.05 17.94 -8.19
C CYS A 226 -19.76 17.29 -9.37
N LEU A 227 -19.31 16.13 -9.84
CA LEU A 227 -20.00 15.45 -10.94
C LEU A 227 -20.97 14.41 -10.38
N PRO A 228 -22.14 14.23 -11.03
CA PRO A 228 -23.06 13.17 -10.63
C PRO A 228 -22.33 11.82 -10.63
N GLY A 229 -22.57 11.04 -9.61
CA GLY A 229 -22.12 9.67 -9.53
C GLY A 229 -22.62 8.84 -10.72
N PRO A 230 -22.11 7.64 -10.94
CA PRO A 230 -22.69 6.73 -11.91
C PRO A 230 -24.17 6.58 -11.57
N GLY A 231 -25.05 6.77 -12.55
CA GLY A 231 -26.51 6.68 -12.35
C GLY A 231 -26.91 5.28 -11.82
N LEU A 232 -26.75 5.09 -10.53
CA LEU A 232 -27.13 3.86 -9.84
C LEU A 232 -28.66 3.85 -9.69
N ARG A 233 -29.29 2.71 -10.00
CA ARG A 233 -30.72 2.52 -9.76
C ARG A 233 -30.96 2.26 -8.27
N PRO A 234 -32.14 2.65 -7.75
CA PRO A 234 -32.51 2.23 -6.41
C PRO A 234 -32.41 0.70 -6.27
N GLY A 235 -31.72 0.23 -5.23
CA GLY A 235 -31.52 -1.20 -4.99
C GLY A 235 -30.26 -1.82 -5.62
N ASP A 236 -29.58 -1.17 -6.55
CA ASP A 236 -28.32 -1.69 -7.12
C ASP A 236 -27.27 -1.88 -6.04
N LEU A 237 -26.99 -0.83 -5.27
CA LEU A 237 -25.90 -0.84 -4.31
C LEU A 237 -26.09 -1.89 -3.18
N PRO A 238 -27.25 -2.03 -2.52
CA PRO A 238 -27.46 -3.09 -1.53
C PRO A 238 -27.24 -4.49 -2.08
N ARG A 239 -27.70 -4.76 -3.32
CA ARG A 239 -27.52 -6.07 -3.97
C ARG A 239 -26.04 -6.34 -4.27
N TRP A 240 -25.31 -5.35 -4.74
CA TRP A 240 -23.89 -5.46 -5.04
C TRP A 240 -23.05 -5.58 -3.77
N GLU A 241 -23.40 -4.86 -2.72
CA GLU A 241 -22.73 -4.97 -1.41
C GLU A 241 -22.93 -6.36 -0.80
N SER A 242 -24.13 -6.93 -0.93
CA SER A 242 -24.40 -8.29 -0.52
C SER A 242 -23.54 -9.30 -1.28
N ALA A 243 -23.41 -9.14 -2.60
CA ALA A 243 -22.51 -9.97 -3.41
C ALA A 243 -21.04 -9.80 -2.99
N MET A 244 -20.61 -8.54 -2.77
CA MET A 244 -19.25 -8.25 -2.30
C MET A 244 -18.93 -8.87 -0.94
N GLN A 245 -19.89 -8.94 -0.04
CA GLN A 245 -19.70 -9.59 1.27
C GLN A 245 -19.38 -11.08 1.11
N VAL A 246 -20.07 -11.77 0.20
CA VAL A 246 -19.81 -13.18 -0.11
C VAL A 246 -18.45 -13.34 -0.78
N LEU A 247 -18.16 -12.50 -1.78
CA LEU A 247 -16.88 -12.50 -2.49
C LEU A 247 -15.70 -12.26 -1.53
N ALA A 248 -15.82 -11.29 -0.64
CA ALA A 248 -14.76 -10.93 0.30
C ALA A 248 -14.48 -12.05 1.29
N ARG A 249 -15.53 -12.69 1.82
CA ARG A 249 -15.39 -13.84 2.72
C ARG A 249 -14.68 -14.99 2.01
N SER A 250 -15.19 -15.46 0.87
CA SER A 250 -14.62 -16.57 0.12
C SER A 250 -13.16 -16.29 -0.32
N SER A 251 -12.88 -15.05 -0.72
CA SER A 251 -11.52 -14.62 -1.08
C SER A 251 -10.57 -14.63 0.12
N SER A 252 -11.03 -14.12 1.28
CA SER A 252 -10.25 -14.10 2.51
C SER A 252 -9.96 -15.51 3.02
N ASP A 253 -10.98 -16.39 2.99
CA ASP A 253 -10.83 -17.78 3.42
C ASP A 253 -9.79 -18.50 2.57
N ALA A 254 -9.84 -18.35 1.25
CA ALA A 254 -8.86 -18.93 0.34
C ALA A 254 -7.44 -18.37 0.58
N TYR A 255 -7.31 -17.06 0.77
CA TYR A 255 -6.03 -16.43 1.07
C TYR A 255 -5.47 -16.91 2.42
N ARG A 256 -6.28 -16.90 3.47
CA ARG A 256 -5.87 -17.33 4.81
C ARG A 256 -5.53 -18.82 4.86
N GLN A 257 -6.28 -19.64 4.14
CA GLN A 257 -5.98 -21.06 4.00
C GLN A 257 -4.61 -21.28 3.34
N LEU A 258 -4.28 -20.55 2.29
CA LEU A 258 -2.94 -20.64 1.68
C LEU A 258 -1.86 -20.17 2.65
N VAL A 259 -1.99 -18.94 3.17
CA VAL A 259 -0.89 -18.25 3.88
C VAL A 259 -0.70 -18.77 5.30
N PHE A 260 -1.78 -19.05 6.02
CA PHE A 260 -1.74 -19.41 7.44
C PHE A 260 -2.18 -20.85 7.73
N GLY A 261 -2.90 -21.49 6.79
CA GLY A 261 -3.43 -22.84 6.96
C GLY A 261 -2.62 -23.92 6.23
N THR A 262 -1.85 -23.57 5.18
CA THR A 262 -1.12 -24.57 4.40
C THR A 262 0.21 -24.94 5.10
N PRO A 263 0.41 -26.24 5.45
CA PRO A 263 1.66 -26.69 6.07
C PRO A 263 2.87 -26.41 5.15
N GLY A 264 3.91 -25.82 5.72
CA GLY A 264 5.14 -25.47 5.01
C GLY A 264 5.08 -24.16 4.21
N PHE A 265 3.97 -23.41 4.23
CA PHE A 265 3.90 -22.14 3.50
C PHE A 265 4.92 -21.12 3.99
N ALA A 266 5.17 -21.04 5.28
CA ALA A 266 6.21 -20.17 5.82
C ALA A 266 7.59 -20.51 5.26
N ASP A 267 7.97 -21.80 5.23
CA ASP A 267 9.23 -22.24 4.65
C ASP A 267 9.31 -21.93 3.17
N TYR A 268 8.21 -22.18 2.43
CA TYR A 268 8.12 -21.78 1.03
C TYR A 268 8.37 -20.28 0.85
N PHE A 269 7.71 -19.43 1.64
CA PHE A 269 7.90 -17.99 1.56
C PHE A 269 9.36 -17.57 1.82
N TRP A 270 9.97 -18.12 2.88
CA TRP A 270 11.35 -17.81 3.24
C TRP A 270 12.36 -18.30 2.22
N GLU A 271 12.09 -19.40 1.54
CA GLU A 271 12.99 -20.02 0.58
C GLU A 271 12.73 -19.61 -0.87
N ALA A 272 11.47 -19.39 -1.26
CA ALA A 272 11.08 -19.00 -2.62
C ALA A 272 11.06 -17.48 -2.85
N THR A 273 11.49 -16.65 -1.90
CA THR A 273 11.54 -15.19 -2.07
C THR A 273 12.85 -14.62 -1.57
N PRO A 274 13.25 -13.42 -2.02
CA PRO A 274 14.47 -12.77 -1.53
C PRO A 274 14.28 -12.02 -0.20
N ILE A 275 13.45 -12.52 0.72
CA ILE A 275 13.11 -11.86 1.98
C ILE A 275 14.32 -11.58 2.84
N ASP A 276 15.27 -12.52 2.89
CA ASP A 276 16.53 -12.39 3.62
C ASP A 276 17.38 -11.20 3.14
N LEU A 277 17.37 -10.89 1.84
CA LEU A 277 18.01 -9.68 1.32
C LEU A 277 17.18 -8.43 1.60
N ILE A 278 15.85 -8.52 1.47
CA ILE A 278 14.92 -7.41 1.70
C ILE A 278 14.99 -6.92 3.15
N GLU A 279 15.17 -7.83 4.11
CA GLU A 279 15.31 -7.47 5.52
C GLU A 279 16.56 -6.62 5.83
N HIS A 280 17.59 -6.76 5.05
CA HIS A 280 18.80 -5.93 5.17
C HIS A 280 18.68 -4.57 4.46
N LEU A 281 17.65 -4.40 3.65
CA LEU A 281 17.37 -3.12 3.02
C LEU A 281 16.66 -2.20 4.02
N ARG A 282 17.20 -1.01 4.19
CA ARG A 282 16.56 0.02 5.04
C ARG A 282 15.41 0.67 4.28
N ILE A 283 14.34 -0.12 4.07
CA ILE A 283 13.11 0.36 3.44
C ILE A 283 12.13 0.71 4.55
N GLY A 284 11.77 1.98 4.62
CA GLY A 284 10.97 2.52 5.72
C GLY A 284 11.79 2.79 7.00
N SER A 285 11.11 3.34 7.99
CA SER A 285 11.73 3.76 9.26
C SER A 285 11.84 2.65 10.31
N ARG A 286 11.21 1.50 10.08
CA ARG A 286 11.04 0.41 11.07
C ARG A 286 11.74 -0.87 10.61
N PRO A 287 12.17 -1.75 11.55
CA PRO A 287 12.70 -3.09 11.21
C PRO A 287 11.69 -3.91 10.40
N ALA A 288 12.19 -4.83 9.58
CA ALA A 288 11.35 -5.68 8.72
C ALA A 288 10.40 -6.60 9.49
N ARG A 289 10.79 -7.03 10.68
CA ARG A 289 10.00 -7.89 11.58
C ARG A 289 9.70 -7.17 12.89
N ARG A 290 8.57 -7.54 13.51
CA ARG A 290 8.23 -7.11 14.88
C ARG A 290 9.02 -7.89 15.91
N GLN A 291 9.23 -9.21 15.66
CA GLN A 291 10.02 -10.13 16.47
C GLN A 291 10.96 -10.95 15.56
N PRO A 292 12.12 -11.44 16.05
CA PRO A 292 13.09 -12.18 15.26
C PRO A 292 12.66 -13.65 15.05
N THR A 293 11.45 -13.87 14.52
CA THR A 293 10.89 -15.19 14.21
C THR A 293 10.61 -15.31 12.72
N ARG A 294 10.42 -16.56 12.24
CA ARG A 294 9.93 -16.83 10.86
C ARG A 294 8.42 -16.82 10.75
N ASP A 295 7.70 -16.50 11.81
CA ASP A 295 6.24 -16.34 11.73
C ASP A 295 5.88 -15.16 10.82
N ILE A 296 5.12 -15.47 9.78
CA ILE A 296 4.63 -14.48 8.81
C ILE A 296 3.82 -13.38 9.49
N ARG A 297 3.11 -13.68 10.59
CA ARG A 297 2.34 -12.70 11.35
C ARG A 297 3.22 -11.58 11.92
N GLN A 298 4.48 -11.90 12.28
CA GLN A 298 5.45 -10.96 12.82
C GLN A 298 6.15 -10.12 11.73
N LEU A 299 6.06 -10.55 10.47
CA LEU A 299 6.61 -9.80 9.35
C LEU A 299 5.76 -8.56 9.08
N ARG A 300 6.40 -7.43 8.80
CA ARG A 300 5.69 -6.21 8.38
C ARG A 300 5.21 -6.31 6.94
N ALA A 301 4.17 -5.55 6.62
CA ALA A 301 3.53 -5.61 5.31
C ALA A 301 4.45 -5.17 4.16
N ILE A 302 5.35 -4.21 4.36
CA ILE A 302 6.26 -3.77 3.29
C ILE A 302 7.21 -4.89 2.83
N PRO A 303 7.99 -5.54 3.72
CA PRO A 303 8.80 -6.69 3.34
C PRO A 303 7.99 -7.84 2.74
N TRP A 304 6.79 -8.12 3.26
CA TRP A 304 5.88 -9.12 2.71
C TRP A 304 5.55 -8.86 1.24
N VAL A 305 5.05 -7.68 0.94
CA VAL A 305 4.65 -7.29 -0.42
C VAL A 305 5.85 -7.26 -1.37
N LEU A 306 6.98 -6.68 -0.93
CA LEU A 306 8.18 -6.59 -1.76
C LEU A 306 8.77 -7.97 -2.09
N SER A 307 8.71 -8.92 -1.18
CA SER A 307 9.21 -10.29 -1.41
C SER A 307 8.45 -10.97 -2.57
N TRP A 308 7.13 -10.87 -2.57
CA TRP A 308 6.30 -11.40 -3.64
C TRP A 308 6.46 -10.66 -4.98
N THR A 309 6.66 -9.35 -4.92
CA THR A 309 6.93 -8.54 -6.12
C THR A 309 8.27 -8.92 -6.73
N GLN A 310 9.31 -9.06 -5.90
CA GLN A 310 10.66 -9.37 -6.37
C GLN A 310 10.80 -10.80 -6.88
N SER A 311 9.98 -11.72 -6.45
CA SER A 311 9.96 -13.10 -6.94
C SER A 311 8.95 -13.34 -8.08
N ARG A 312 8.34 -12.28 -8.61
CA ARG A 312 7.35 -12.30 -9.70
C ARG A 312 6.08 -13.11 -9.43
N HIS A 313 5.85 -13.53 -8.20
CA HIS A 313 4.57 -14.12 -7.80
C HIS A 313 3.46 -13.05 -7.73
N LEU A 314 3.76 -11.86 -7.23
CA LEU A 314 2.79 -10.80 -6.91
C LEU A 314 1.56 -11.31 -6.11
N LEU A 315 1.76 -12.36 -5.33
CA LEU A 315 0.71 -13.13 -4.67
C LEU A 315 -0.27 -12.26 -3.88
N SER A 316 0.24 -11.29 -3.11
CA SER A 316 -0.54 -10.38 -2.29
C SER A 316 -1.44 -9.42 -3.06
N ALA A 317 -1.30 -9.34 -4.39
CA ALA A 317 -2.08 -8.43 -5.22
C ALA A 317 -3.22 -9.09 -6.00
N TRP A 318 -3.36 -10.41 -5.92
CA TRP A 318 -4.38 -11.12 -6.69
C TRP A 318 -4.88 -12.43 -6.06
N TYR A 319 -4.11 -13.10 -5.16
CA TYR A 319 -4.53 -14.39 -4.63
C TYR A 319 -5.82 -14.28 -3.82
N GLY A 320 -6.71 -15.24 -4.02
CA GLY A 320 -8.05 -15.25 -3.42
C GLY A 320 -9.15 -14.66 -4.32
N ILE A 321 -8.80 -13.76 -5.27
CA ILE A 321 -9.83 -13.12 -6.10
C ILE A 321 -10.53 -14.14 -7.03
N GLY A 322 -9.76 -15.04 -7.62
CA GLY A 322 -10.31 -16.10 -8.47
C GLY A 322 -11.22 -17.04 -7.71
N GLN A 323 -10.82 -17.43 -6.51
CA GLN A 323 -11.61 -18.30 -5.63
C GLN A 323 -12.90 -17.61 -5.17
N GLY A 324 -12.84 -16.32 -4.82
CA GLY A 324 -14.02 -15.53 -4.47
C GLY A 324 -15.01 -15.45 -5.63
N LEU A 325 -14.54 -15.07 -6.82
CA LEU A 325 -15.37 -14.97 -8.01
C LEU A 325 -15.94 -16.34 -8.44
N ASP A 326 -15.12 -17.39 -8.42
CA ASP A 326 -15.51 -18.75 -8.80
C ASP A 326 -16.56 -19.32 -7.83
N GLY A 327 -16.34 -19.16 -6.52
CA GLY A 327 -17.27 -19.59 -5.49
C GLY A 327 -18.64 -18.92 -5.65
N PHE A 328 -18.66 -17.60 -5.88
CA PHE A 328 -19.91 -16.87 -6.09
C PHE A 328 -20.67 -17.34 -7.34
N VAL A 329 -19.98 -17.48 -8.47
CA VAL A 329 -20.61 -17.94 -9.73
C VAL A 329 -21.14 -19.37 -9.63
N ARG A 330 -20.54 -20.24 -8.81
CA ARG A 330 -21.03 -21.60 -8.60
C ARG A 330 -22.26 -21.69 -7.72
N THR A 331 -22.41 -20.74 -6.81
CA THR A 331 -23.56 -20.74 -5.87
C THR A 331 -24.76 -19.99 -6.42
N ASP A 332 -24.57 -19.11 -7.41
CA ASP A 332 -25.64 -18.32 -8.01
C ASP A 332 -25.60 -18.48 -9.54
N PRO A 333 -26.63 -19.09 -10.17
CA PRO A 333 -26.73 -19.22 -11.63
C PRO A 333 -26.68 -17.89 -12.38
N GLU A 334 -27.17 -16.80 -11.79
CA GLU A 334 -27.15 -15.43 -12.32
C GLU A 334 -25.86 -14.69 -11.93
N GLY A 335 -25.03 -15.29 -11.08
CA GLY A 335 -23.89 -14.65 -10.42
C GLY A 335 -22.90 -14.02 -11.41
N LEU A 336 -22.60 -14.67 -12.54
CA LEU A 336 -21.72 -14.09 -13.56
C LEU A 336 -22.34 -12.85 -14.21
N GLY A 337 -23.65 -12.86 -14.45
CA GLY A 337 -24.41 -11.72 -14.97
C GLY A 337 -24.32 -10.52 -14.02
N LEU A 338 -24.53 -10.77 -12.72
CA LEU A 338 -24.42 -9.76 -11.68
C LEU A 338 -22.99 -9.17 -11.59
N LEU A 339 -21.95 -10.01 -11.62
CA LEU A 339 -20.55 -9.54 -11.58
C LEU A 339 -20.21 -8.68 -12.80
N ARG A 340 -20.73 -8.99 -13.98
CA ARG A 340 -20.57 -8.18 -15.19
C ARG A 340 -21.27 -6.83 -15.07
N GLU A 341 -22.48 -6.81 -14.53
CA GLU A 341 -23.21 -5.58 -14.23
C GLU A 341 -22.44 -4.71 -13.23
N MET A 342 -21.96 -5.27 -12.13
CA MET A 342 -21.11 -4.57 -11.15
C MET A 342 -19.86 -4.00 -11.82
N TYR A 343 -19.19 -4.77 -12.66
CA TYR A 343 -17.98 -4.31 -13.35
C TYR A 343 -18.26 -3.14 -14.30
N GLN A 344 -19.39 -3.13 -14.97
CA GLN A 344 -19.77 -2.06 -15.91
C GLN A 344 -20.24 -0.78 -15.22
N ARG A 345 -20.90 -0.90 -14.07
CA ARG A 345 -21.66 0.20 -13.47
C ARG A 345 -21.14 0.68 -12.10
N TRP A 346 -20.35 -0.12 -11.39
CA TRP A 346 -19.83 0.24 -10.07
C TRP A 346 -18.33 0.56 -10.09
N PRO A 347 -17.94 1.85 -9.98
CA PRO A 347 -16.53 2.26 -10.08
C PRO A 347 -15.61 1.55 -9.10
N PHE A 348 -16.09 1.24 -7.90
CA PHE A 348 -15.33 0.45 -6.92
C PHE A 348 -14.97 -0.93 -7.47
N PHE A 349 -15.96 -1.67 -7.95
CA PHE A 349 -15.74 -3.02 -8.45
C PHE A 349 -14.92 -3.02 -9.75
N THR A 350 -15.16 -2.04 -10.63
CA THR A 350 -14.34 -1.84 -11.84
C THR A 350 -12.88 -1.64 -11.50
N ALA A 351 -12.58 -0.75 -10.54
CA ALA A 351 -11.20 -0.48 -10.10
C ALA A 351 -10.55 -1.69 -9.44
N LEU A 352 -11.30 -2.42 -8.61
CA LEU A 352 -10.87 -3.65 -7.94
C LEU A 352 -10.41 -4.70 -8.97
N ILE A 353 -11.25 -4.99 -9.95
CA ILE A 353 -10.99 -6.00 -10.99
C ILE A 353 -9.88 -5.57 -11.96
N ASP A 354 -9.89 -4.31 -12.41
CA ASP A 354 -8.84 -3.78 -13.32
C ASP A 354 -7.45 -3.80 -12.65
N ASN A 355 -7.37 -3.49 -11.37
CA ASN A 355 -6.12 -3.55 -10.61
C ASN A 355 -5.63 -5.00 -10.43
N ALA A 356 -6.55 -5.94 -10.17
CA ALA A 356 -6.20 -7.35 -10.13
C ALA A 356 -5.72 -7.85 -11.51
N ALA A 357 -6.40 -7.47 -12.59
CA ALA A 357 -5.97 -7.78 -13.96
C ALA A 357 -4.56 -7.27 -14.25
N MET A 358 -4.23 -6.05 -13.80
CA MET A 358 -2.87 -5.50 -13.94
C MET A 358 -1.83 -6.30 -13.15
N SER A 359 -2.18 -6.75 -11.95
CA SER A 359 -1.27 -7.54 -11.11
C SER A 359 -1.04 -8.93 -11.68
N LEU A 360 -2.09 -9.58 -12.19
CA LEU A 360 -2.01 -10.85 -12.91
C LEU A 360 -1.15 -10.74 -14.18
N ALA A 361 -1.30 -9.65 -14.95
CA ALA A 361 -0.49 -9.41 -16.13
C ALA A 361 1.00 -9.13 -15.83
N LYS A 362 1.31 -8.63 -14.64
CA LYS A 362 2.69 -8.41 -14.17
C LYS A 362 3.31 -9.63 -13.53
N SER A 363 2.51 -10.59 -13.05
CA SER A 363 3.03 -11.84 -12.50
C SER A 363 3.65 -12.67 -13.60
N ASP A 364 4.65 -13.49 -13.23
CA ASP A 364 5.31 -14.40 -14.16
C ASP A 364 5.61 -15.70 -13.42
N LEU A 365 4.75 -16.68 -13.66
CA LEU A 365 4.88 -17.97 -12.99
C LEU A 365 6.08 -18.79 -13.49
N GLY A 366 6.60 -18.51 -14.70
CA GLY A 366 7.84 -19.11 -15.19
C GLY A 366 9.05 -18.64 -14.36
N ILE A 367 9.14 -17.33 -14.11
CA ILE A 367 10.16 -16.77 -13.22
C ILE A 367 9.90 -17.19 -11.77
N ALA A 368 8.65 -17.13 -11.29
CA ALA A 368 8.28 -17.56 -9.94
C ALA A 368 8.67 -19.01 -9.66
N ARG A 369 8.54 -19.90 -10.65
CA ARG A 369 8.97 -21.31 -10.57
C ARG A 369 10.48 -21.43 -10.35
N ARG A 370 11.30 -20.51 -10.90
CA ARG A 370 12.75 -20.50 -10.64
C ARG A 370 13.06 -20.16 -9.19
N TYR A 371 12.31 -19.24 -8.60
CA TYR A 371 12.41 -18.96 -7.16
C TYR A 371 11.89 -20.13 -6.32
N ALA A 372 10.77 -20.75 -6.71
CA ALA A 372 10.24 -21.91 -6.02
C ALA A 372 11.21 -23.10 -6.03
N ALA A 373 12.05 -23.26 -7.07
CA ALA A 373 13.05 -24.30 -7.14
C ALA A 373 14.11 -24.24 -6.02
N MET A 374 14.26 -23.10 -5.35
CA MET A 374 15.13 -22.96 -4.16
C MET A 374 14.52 -23.55 -2.88
N VAL A 375 13.26 -23.95 -2.89
CA VAL A 375 12.61 -24.60 -1.73
C VAL A 375 13.16 -25.99 -1.56
N ARG A 376 13.73 -26.27 -0.37
CA ARG A 376 14.46 -27.50 -0.08
C ARG A 376 13.57 -28.74 -0.09
N SER A 377 12.35 -28.60 0.44
CA SER A 377 11.38 -29.70 0.49
C SER A 377 10.57 -29.74 -0.80
N ASP A 378 10.75 -30.78 -1.61
CA ASP A 378 9.98 -31.00 -2.84
C ASP A 378 8.48 -31.06 -2.55
N ALA A 379 8.08 -31.75 -1.48
CA ALA A 379 6.68 -31.85 -1.09
C ALA A 379 6.06 -30.48 -0.72
N VAL A 380 6.81 -29.59 -0.07
CA VAL A 380 6.35 -28.21 0.23
C VAL A 380 6.30 -27.40 -1.05
N ARG A 381 7.33 -27.50 -1.88
CA ARG A 381 7.40 -26.78 -3.15
C ARG A 381 6.23 -27.13 -4.06
N GLU A 382 6.01 -28.40 -4.30
CA GLU A 382 4.94 -28.87 -5.20
C GLU A 382 3.56 -28.49 -4.68
N ARG A 383 3.31 -28.71 -3.39
CA ARG A 383 2.04 -28.35 -2.76
C ARG A 383 1.76 -26.85 -2.85
N VAL A 384 2.68 -26.00 -2.38
CA VAL A 384 2.42 -24.57 -2.27
C VAL A 384 2.44 -23.90 -3.64
N PHE A 385 3.42 -24.24 -4.49
CA PHE A 385 3.46 -23.67 -5.84
C PHE A 385 2.28 -24.14 -6.71
N GLY A 386 1.86 -25.38 -6.57
CA GLY A 386 0.66 -25.91 -7.23
C GLY A 386 -0.60 -25.11 -6.86
N LEU A 387 -0.83 -24.86 -5.57
CA LEU A 387 -1.94 -24.01 -5.10
C LEU A 387 -1.86 -22.57 -5.67
N ILE A 388 -0.66 -22.00 -5.75
CA ILE A 388 -0.45 -20.67 -6.33
C ILE A 388 -0.75 -20.69 -7.84
N GLU A 389 -0.28 -21.70 -8.55
CA GLU A 389 -0.47 -21.83 -10.01
C GLU A 389 -1.96 -22.01 -10.35
N ASP A 390 -2.67 -22.87 -9.63
CA ASP A 390 -4.11 -23.09 -9.82
C ASP A 390 -4.93 -21.85 -9.45
N GLY A 391 -4.57 -21.18 -8.35
CA GLY A 391 -5.16 -19.89 -7.98
C GLY A 391 -4.97 -18.83 -9.04
N HIS A 392 -3.79 -18.77 -9.69
CA HIS A 392 -3.52 -17.85 -10.78
C HIS A 392 -4.38 -18.14 -12.01
N LYS A 393 -4.44 -19.41 -12.46
CA LYS A 393 -5.26 -19.83 -13.59
C LYS A 393 -6.73 -19.48 -13.37
N THR A 394 -7.26 -19.80 -12.19
CA THR A 394 -8.64 -19.49 -11.80
C THR A 394 -8.87 -17.99 -11.79
N SER A 395 -7.93 -17.20 -11.25
CA SER A 395 -8.04 -15.74 -11.21
C SER A 395 -8.06 -15.12 -12.60
N VAL A 396 -7.16 -15.54 -13.49
CA VAL A 396 -7.13 -15.06 -14.88
C VAL A 396 -8.45 -15.41 -15.58
N HIS A 397 -8.90 -16.66 -15.49
CA HIS A 397 -10.13 -17.11 -16.11
C HIS A 397 -11.34 -16.31 -15.65
N ARG A 398 -11.53 -16.15 -14.34
CA ARG A 398 -12.70 -15.44 -13.78
C ARG A 398 -12.65 -13.94 -14.00
N VAL A 399 -11.49 -13.31 -13.89
CA VAL A 399 -11.32 -11.87 -14.21
C VAL A 399 -11.67 -11.61 -15.68
N LEU A 400 -11.19 -12.42 -16.61
CA LEU A 400 -11.51 -12.30 -18.04
C LEU A 400 -13.00 -12.49 -18.31
N ALA A 401 -13.63 -13.48 -17.66
CA ALA A 401 -15.06 -13.75 -17.81
C ALA A 401 -15.92 -12.57 -17.30
N VAL A 402 -15.56 -11.95 -16.17
CA VAL A 402 -16.24 -10.77 -15.61
C VAL A 402 -16.05 -9.55 -16.52
N CYS A 403 -14.82 -9.29 -16.98
CA CYS A 403 -14.52 -8.17 -17.86
C CYS A 403 -15.00 -8.37 -19.31
N GLN A 404 -15.47 -9.57 -19.68
CA GLN A 404 -15.82 -9.95 -21.06
C GLN A 404 -14.66 -9.70 -22.04
N ARG A 405 -13.45 -10.14 -21.67
CA ARG A 405 -12.22 -9.94 -22.45
C ARG A 405 -11.52 -11.26 -22.72
N THR A 406 -10.74 -11.31 -23.79
CA THR A 406 -9.94 -12.48 -24.17
C THR A 406 -8.50 -12.41 -23.66
N ARG A 407 -8.02 -11.19 -23.30
CA ARG A 407 -6.67 -10.96 -22.79
C ARG A 407 -6.69 -9.93 -21.65
N LEU A 408 -5.79 -10.13 -20.68
CA LEU A 408 -5.56 -9.14 -19.64
C LEU A 408 -5.06 -7.83 -20.26
N LEU A 409 -5.53 -6.72 -19.72
CA LEU A 409 -5.15 -5.35 -20.11
C LEU A 409 -5.52 -4.93 -21.54
N SER A 410 -6.33 -5.69 -22.30
CA SER A 410 -6.78 -5.29 -23.65
C SER A 410 -7.50 -3.93 -23.69
N ASN A 411 -8.01 -3.44 -22.55
CA ASN A 411 -8.56 -2.09 -22.38
C ASN A 411 -7.52 -1.02 -22.00
N GLN A 412 -6.26 -1.41 -21.80
CA GLN A 412 -5.16 -0.52 -21.39
C GLN A 412 -3.92 -0.80 -22.26
N PRO A 413 -3.99 -0.56 -23.60
CA PRO A 413 -2.96 -1.01 -24.54
C PRO A 413 -1.58 -0.40 -24.25
N VAL A 414 -1.51 0.82 -23.76
CA VAL A 414 -0.25 1.48 -23.37
C VAL A 414 0.40 0.75 -22.18
N LEU A 415 -0.40 0.31 -21.23
CA LEU A 415 0.11 -0.44 -20.06
C LEU A 415 0.51 -1.87 -20.46
N GLU A 416 -0.30 -2.54 -21.29
CA GLU A 416 0.02 -3.87 -21.85
C GLU A 416 1.36 -3.84 -22.57
N GLU A 417 1.53 -2.86 -23.46
CA GLU A 417 2.78 -2.68 -24.22
C GLU A 417 3.96 -2.35 -23.31
N SER A 418 3.77 -1.47 -22.32
CA SER A 418 4.81 -1.13 -21.35
C SER A 418 5.29 -2.36 -20.58
N ILE A 419 4.39 -3.27 -20.19
CA ILE A 419 4.77 -4.53 -19.51
C ILE A 419 5.52 -5.43 -20.47
N ARG A 420 5.00 -5.61 -21.69
CA ARG A 420 5.62 -6.43 -22.73
C ARG A 420 7.06 -6.00 -23.04
N LEU A 421 7.28 -4.69 -23.19
CA LEU A 421 8.60 -4.12 -23.47
C LEU A 421 9.59 -4.22 -22.30
N ARG A 422 9.08 -4.25 -21.05
CA ARG A 422 9.95 -4.35 -19.85
C ARG A 422 10.41 -5.76 -19.54
N ASN A 423 9.59 -6.77 -19.80
CA ASN A 423 9.88 -8.15 -19.39
C ASN A 423 11.23 -8.65 -19.91
N PRO A 424 11.62 -8.45 -21.18
CA PRO A 424 12.94 -8.90 -21.68
C PRO A 424 14.14 -8.31 -20.93
N TYR A 425 13.98 -7.16 -20.28
CA TYR A 425 15.03 -6.55 -19.46
C TYR A 425 14.98 -7.02 -18.00
N LEU A 426 13.81 -7.36 -17.49
CA LEU A 426 13.63 -7.79 -16.10
C LEU A 426 13.97 -9.26 -15.92
N ASP A 427 13.62 -10.11 -16.88
CA ASP A 427 13.77 -11.56 -16.77
C ASP A 427 15.22 -12.00 -16.53
N PRO A 428 16.23 -11.51 -17.25
CA PRO A 428 17.63 -11.83 -16.96
C PRO A 428 18.06 -11.39 -15.56
N LEU A 429 17.52 -10.27 -15.06
CA LEU A 429 17.86 -9.78 -13.72
C LEU A 429 17.28 -10.69 -12.64
N HIS A 430 16.07 -11.23 -12.85
CA HIS A 430 15.49 -12.21 -11.94
C HIS A 430 16.27 -13.52 -11.93
N LEU A 431 16.70 -14.01 -13.10
CA LEU A 431 17.52 -15.22 -13.20
C LEU A 431 18.88 -15.04 -12.50
N LEU A 432 19.51 -13.87 -12.64
CA LEU A 432 20.73 -13.53 -11.92
C LEU A 432 20.48 -13.43 -10.41
N GLN A 433 19.34 -12.87 -9.99
CA GLN A 433 18.98 -12.79 -8.58
C GLN A 433 18.80 -14.17 -7.95
N VAL A 434 18.15 -15.11 -8.64
CA VAL A 434 18.02 -16.51 -8.17
C VAL A 434 19.41 -17.12 -7.94
N LYS A 435 20.30 -17.07 -8.94
CA LYS A 435 21.67 -17.61 -8.80
C LYS A 435 22.47 -16.93 -7.70
N PHE A 436 22.26 -15.64 -7.49
CA PHE A 436 22.89 -14.92 -6.38
C PHE A 436 22.36 -15.40 -5.04
N LEU A 437 21.04 -15.57 -4.90
CA LEU A 437 20.40 -16.05 -3.68
C LEU A 437 20.84 -17.47 -3.31
N GLU A 438 20.92 -18.37 -4.29
CA GLU A 438 21.45 -19.72 -4.10
C GLU A 438 22.87 -19.64 -3.51
N ARG A 439 23.79 -18.95 -4.16
CA ARG A 439 25.16 -18.78 -3.67
C ARG A 439 25.22 -18.12 -2.29
N TRP A 440 24.42 -17.06 -2.09
CA TRP A 440 24.36 -16.35 -0.82
C TRP A 440 23.93 -17.26 0.33
N ARG A 441 22.93 -18.10 0.11
CA ARG A 441 22.39 -19.02 1.12
C ARG A 441 23.32 -20.17 1.42
N ASP A 442 24.04 -20.66 0.42
CA ASP A 442 25.00 -21.75 0.56
C ASP A 442 26.32 -21.29 1.21
N THR A 443 26.63 -19.99 1.20
CA THR A 443 27.83 -19.45 1.83
C THR A 443 27.64 -19.30 3.32
N PRO A 444 28.48 -19.95 4.18
CA PRO A 444 28.45 -19.78 5.62
C PRO A 444 28.58 -18.31 6.02
N GLU A 445 27.86 -17.89 7.06
CA GLU A 445 27.83 -16.47 7.49
C GLU A 445 29.23 -15.92 7.79
N SER A 446 30.09 -16.73 8.37
CA SER A 446 31.50 -16.41 8.65
C SER A 446 32.37 -16.13 7.41
N GLN A 447 31.96 -16.67 6.26
CA GLN A 447 32.67 -16.51 4.98
C GLN A 447 32.03 -15.43 4.08
N ARG A 448 30.89 -14.87 4.48
CA ARG A 448 30.24 -13.77 3.74
C ARG A 448 31.08 -12.51 3.87
N THR A 449 31.74 -12.11 2.79
CA THR A 449 32.55 -10.89 2.74
C THR A 449 31.67 -9.64 2.72
N SER A 450 32.30 -8.48 2.93
CA SER A 450 31.60 -7.18 2.76
C SER A 450 31.03 -6.98 1.34
N HIS A 451 31.52 -7.75 0.35
CA HIS A 451 31.03 -7.77 -1.01
C HIS A 451 29.74 -8.60 -1.16
N ASP A 452 29.52 -9.56 -0.28
CA ASP A 452 28.32 -10.41 -0.25
C ASP A 452 27.17 -9.78 0.55
N ARG A 453 27.44 -8.68 1.27
CA ARG A 453 26.40 -7.93 1.98
C ARG A 453 25.59 -7.05 1.00
N PRO A 454 24.34 -6.70 1.27
CA PRO A 454 23.49 -5.88 0.38
C PRO A 454 24.10 -4.53 -0.04
N ARG A 455 25.13 -4.02 0.64
CA ARG A 455 25.97 -2.90 0.16
C ARG A 455 26.65 -3.20 -1.18
N SER A 456 26.82 -4.45 -1.55
CA SER A 456 27.47 -4.89 -2.78
C SER A 456 26.63 -4.70 -4.03
N LEU A 457 25.32 -4.50 -3.93
CA LEU A 457 24.51 -4.06 -5.08
C LEU A 457 25.01 -2.72 -5.65
N GLN A 458 25.61 -1.84 -4.82
CA GLN A 458 26.30 -0.64 -5.32
C GLN A 458 27.63 -0.99 -6.00
N THR A 459 28.31 -2.04 -5.59
CA THR A 459 29.59 -2.50 -6.17
C THR A 459 29.34 -3.22 -7.49
N TRP A 460 28.25 -3.96 -7.62
CA TRP A 460 27.80 -4.54 -8.89
C TRP A 460 27.50 -3.47 -9.94
N ARG A 461 26.91 -2.33 -9.54
CA ARG A 461 26.74 -1.16 -10.41
C ARG A 461 28.07 -0.67 -11.01
N LYS A 462 29.14 -0.63 -10.20
CA LYS A 462 30.48 -0.24 -10.67
C LYS A 462 31.08 -1.26 -11.63
N ARG A 463 30.86 -2.56 -11.40
CA ARG A 463 31.40 -3.64 -12.26
C ARG A 463 30.66 -3.78 -13.58
N LEU A 464 29.37 -3.43 -13.65
CA LEU A 464 28.58 -3.42 -14.89
C LEU A 464 28.76 -2.11 -15.71
N GLY A 465 29.75 -1.28 -15.38
CA GLY A 465 30.05 -0.07 -16.14
C GLY A 465 29.11 1.11 -15.92
N TYR A 466 28.17 1.01 -14.97
CA TYR A 466 27.32 2.13 -14.58
C TYR A 466 28.09 3.11 -13.67
N THR A 467 29.02 3.84 -14.24
CA THR A 467 29.65 4.99 -13.57
C THR A 467 28.65 6.14 -13.57
N SER A 468 28.16 6.51 -12.41
CA SER A 468 27.33 7.70 -12.24
C SER A 468 28.13 8.95 -12.56
N ARG A 469 28.06 9.45 -13.80
CA ARG A 469 28.51 10.82 -14.15
C ARG A 469 27.58 11.92 -13.60
N SER A 470 26.69 11.62 -12.68
CA SER A 470 25.81 12.61 -12.03
C SER A 470 26.18 12.86 -10.56
N ARG A 471 27.49 12.86 -10.24
CA ARG A 471 27.96 13.39 -8.95
C ARG A 471 28.34 14.86 -9.06
N ARG A 472 27.47 15.73 -9.50
CA ARG A 472 27.61 17.16 -9.21
C ARG A 472 26.28 17.67 -8.70
N ASN A 473 26.32 18.15 -7.47
CA ASN A 473 25.33 19.01 -6.79
C ASN A 473 24.22 18.38 -5.93
N TYR A 474 24.52 17.35 -5.13
CA TYR A 474 23.74 17.15 -3.91
C TYR A 474 24.68 16.83 -2.74
N ARG A 475 25.15 17.85 -2.02
CA ARG A 475 25.63 17.69 -0.65
C ARG A 475 24.41 17.49 0.23
N ILE A 476 24.11 16.23 0.60
CA ILE A 476 23.14 15.90 1.61
C ILE A 476 23.92 15.52 2.86
N ASN A 477 23.52 16.11 3.98
CA ASN A 477 24.05 15.95 5.33
C ASN A 477 24.22 14.46 5.71
N PRO A 478 25.22 14.08 6.54
CA PRO A 478 25.60 12.69 6.80
C PRO A 478 24.56 11.79 7.48
N THR A 479 23.42 12.32 7.91
CA THR A 479 22.33 11.59 8.58
C THR A 479 21.18 11.16 7.67
N GLY A 480 21.22 11.50 6.37
CA GLY A 480 20.20 11.15 5.38
C GLY A 480 20.24 9.67 4.99
N ARG A 481 19.38 8.86 5.54
CA ARG A 481 19.21 7.43 5.22
C ARG A 481 18.36 7.24 3.97
N MET A 482 18.92 6.66 2.91
CA MET A 482 18.25 6.49 1.63
C MET A 482 17.86 5.04 1.33
N ALA A 483 16.61 4.87 0.91
CA ALA A 483 16.07 3.65 0.30
C ALA A 483 16.29 3.70 -1.22
N HIS A 484 17.52 3.41 -1.71
CA HIS A 484 17.84 3.65 -3.13
C HIS A 484 18.04 2.41 -3.99
N SER A 485 17.93 1.20 -3.47
CA SER A 485 18.45 0.02 -4.16
C SER A 485 17.48 -0.71 -5.12
N PHE A 486 16.14 -0.52 -5.00
CA PHE A 486 15.17 -1.20 -5.86
C PHE A 486 14.66 -0.39 -7.06
N LEU A 487 14.83 0.92 -7.02
CA LEU A 487 14.39 1.83 -8.09
C LEU A 487 15.26 1.80 -9.34
N VAL A 488 16.42 1.19 -9.26
CA VAL A 488 17.46 1.29 -10.31
C VAL A 488 17.23 0.36 -11.47
N VAL A 489 16.54 -0.76 -11.26
CA VAL A 489 16.16 -1.65 -12.38
C VAL A 489 15.08 -1.00 -13.24
N SER A 490 14.19 -0.20 -12.65
CA SER A 490 13.19 0.56 -13.42
C SER A 490 13.75 1.84 -14.05
N ARG A 491 14.81 2.45 -13.47
CA ARG A 491 15.46 3.65 -14.01
C ARG A 491 16.34 3.37 -15.22
N ALA A 492 17.04 2.24 -15.26
CA ALA A 492 17.86 1.89 -16.42
C ALA A 492 17.05 1.76 -17.72
N SER A 493 15.76 1.38 -17.61
CA SER A 493 14.85 1.29 -18.76
C SER A 493 14.20 2.62 -19.15
N SER A 494 14.10 3.61 -18.24
CA SER A 494 13.47 4.89 -18.55
C SER A 494 14.46 5.97 -19.06
N ASP A 495 15.70 5.96 -18.59
CA ASP A 495 16.67 6.98 -18.99
C ASP A 495 17.22 6.76 -20.43
N ASN A 496 17.16 5.52 -20.94
CA ASN A 496 17.53 5.25 -22.34
C ASN A 496 16.40 5.50 -23.37
N PHE A 497 15.16 5.73 -22.91
CA PHE A 497 14.02 5.96 -23.82
C PHE A 497 13.73 7.45 -24.07
N VAL A 498 14.38 8.37 -23.35
CA VAL A 498 14.17 9.83 -23.50
C VAL A 498 15.24 10.51 -24.38
N ARG A 499 16.24 9.77 -24.87
CA ARG A 499 17.20 10.34 -25.79
C ARG A 499 17.08 9.74 -27.20
N ARG A 500 16.19 10.29 -27.98
CA ARG A 500 16.26 10.55 -29.43
C ARG A 500 14.96 11.23 -29.90
N PRO A 501 14.92 11.99 -30.98
CA PRO A 501 15.98 12.66 -31.72
C PRO A 501 15.64 14.14 -31.97
N HIS A 502 16.62 14.98 -32.11
CA HIS A 502 16.60 16.08 -33.10
C HIS A 502 18.00 16.68 -33.14
N GLU A 503 18.82 16.08 -33.98
CA GLU A 503 19.93 16.77 -34.65
C GLU A 503 20.18 16.02 -35.94
N GLN A 504 19.50 16.44 -36.96
CA GLN A 504 19.95 16.43 -38.35
C GLN A 504 19.05 17.42 -39.09
N THR A 505 19.60 18.59 -39.33
CA THR A 505 19.68 19.24 -40.64
C THR A 505 20.04 20.70 -40.43
N THR A 506 21.23 21.03 -40.80
CA THR A 506 21.52 22.19 -41.67
C THR A 506 22.94 22.09 -42.15
N THR A 507 23.00 21.98 -43.28
CA THR A 507 23.56 22.24 -44.61
C THR A 507 24.22 21.08 -45.19
#